data_cc5f5003730adb1d37eff8ab6c3ed6ba
#
_entry.id   cc5f5003730adb1d37eff8ab6c3ed6ba
#
_cell.length_a   1.000
_cell.length_b   1.000
_cell.length_c   1.000
_cell.angle_alpha   90.00
_cell.angle_beta   90.00
_cell.angle_gamma   90.00
#
_symmetry.space_group_name_H-M   'P 1'
#
loop_
_entity.id
_entity.type
_entity.pdbx_description
1 polymer ?
#
loop_
_entity_poly.entity_id
_entity_poly.type
_entity_poly.pdbx_seq_one_letter_code
_entity_poly.pdbx_strand_id
1 'polypeptide(L)'
;MRYKYLLLLLALLALNTPISAEYFRHIGLSEGLTQPSVMSIHQDQLGRMWFGTREGINLYDGKQITAFKGWCNASNDSAPIWLGNEVSSIVEDKQGNIFFLVDDDIIKFDIQTEQFSRLSKGSRIPVLTSLEGDLWYMRRDSLF
;
A
#
# COMPACT_ATOMS: atom_id res chain seq x y z
N MET A 1 12.68 56.88 -20.41
CA MET A 1 12.97 55.60 -21.11
C MET A 1 13.61 54.51 -20.23
N ARG A 2 14.31 54.85 -19.15
CA ARG A 2 15.09 53.89 -18.30
C ARG A 2 14.20 52.90 -17.50
N TYR A 3 12.99 53.28 -17.12
CA TYR A 3 12.09 52.42 -16.34
C TYR A 3 11.43 51.26 -17.13
N LYS A 4 11.30 51.40 -18.45
CA LYS A 4 10.74 50.35 -19.31
C LYS A 4 11.63 49.10 -19.30
N TYR A 5 12.93 49.27 -19.33
CA TYR A 5 13.88 48.14 -19.29
C TYR A 5 13.97 47.49 -17.92
N LEU A 6 13.79 48.29 -16.85
CA LEU A 6 13.74 47.75 -15.47
C LEU A 6 12.50 46.87 -15.25
N LEU A 7 11.33 47.31 -15.75
CA LEU A 7 10.10 46.52 -15.71
C LEU A 7 10.19 45.23 -16.53
N LEU A 8 10.86 45.31 -17.68
CA LEU A 8 11.08 44.18 -18.58
C LEU A 8 12.03 43.14 -17.91
N LEU A 9 13.07 43.63 -17.24
CA LEU A 9 13.99 42.78 -16.47
C LEU A 9 13.30 42.10 -15.27
N LEU A 10 12.45 42.82 -14.55
CA LEU A 10 11.63 42.27 -13.45
C LEU A 10 10.61 41.24 -13.94
N ALA A 11 10.00 41.50 -15.10
CA ALA A 11 9.10 40.52 -15.72
C ALA A 11 9.82 39.25 -16.17
N LEU A 12 11.05 39.35 -16.68
CA LEU A 12 11.87 38.19 -17.06
C LEU A 12 12.31 37.36 -15.83
N LEU A 13 12.60 38.03 -14.70
CA LEU A 13 12.94 37.37 -13.44
C LEU A 13 11.75 36.65 -12.81
N ALA A 14 10.52 37.16 -13.01
CA ALA A 14 9.30 36.55 -12.52
C ALA A 14 8.87 35.27 -13.30
N LEU A 15 9.44 35.04 -14.47
CA LEU A 15 9.16 33.87 -15.32
C LEU A 15 10.00 32.62 -14.96
N ASN A 16 10.88 32.72 -13.97
CA ASN A 16 11.59 31.56 -13.43
C ASN A 16 10.65 30.71 -12.55
N THR A 17 9.68 30.03 -13.15
CA THR A 17 8.99 28.93 -12.47
C THR A 17 10.00 27.81 -12.28
N PRO A 18 10.18 27.30 -11.06
CA PRO A 18 11.02 26.12 -10.87
C PRO A 18 10.43 24.98 -11.70
N ILE A 19 11.18 24.48 -12.66
CA ILE A 19 10.84 23.25 -13.36
C ILE A 19 11.03 22.15 -12.31
N SER A 20 9.93 21.67 -11.76
CA SER A 20 9.94 20.48 -10.91
C SER A 20 10.23 19.29 -11.82
N ALA A 21 11.45 18.79 -11.79
CA ALA A 21 11.76 17.52 -12.44
C ALA A 21 11.07 16.41 -11.64
N GLU A 22 10.16 15.70 -12.27
CA GLU A 22 9.60 14.47 -11.67
C GLU A 22 10.75 13.47 -11.50
N TYR A 23 10.99 13.11 -10.24
CA TYR A 23 12.01 12.13 -9.90
C TYR A 23 11.34 10.75 -9.78
N PHE A 24 11.62 9.87 -10.74
CA PHE A 24 11.19 8.47 -10.69
C PHE A 24 12.21 7.65 -9.90
N ARG A 25 11.76 7.03 -8.83
CA ARG A 25 12.54 6.08 -8.05
C ARG A 25 12.13 4.66 -8.42
N HIS A 26 13.09 3.87 -8.83
CA HIS A 26 12.87 2.43 -9.01
C HIS A 26 12.89 1.73 -7.64
N ILE A 27 11.91 0.85 -7.41
CA ILE A 27 11.82 -0.01 -6.23
C ILE A 27 11.75 -1.45 -6.72
N GLY A 28 12.73 -2.24 -6.36
CA GLY A 28 12.87 -3.63 -6.78
C GLY A 28 13.48 -4.51 -5.69
N LEU A 29 14.06 -5.62 -6.08
CA LEU A 29 14.70 -6.57 -5.16
C LEU A 29 15.90 -5.95 -4.41
N SER A 30 16.65 -5.06 -5.06
CA SER A 30 17.78 -4.34 -4.45
C SER A 30 17.35 -3.41 -3.33
N GLU A 31 16.12 -2.89 -3.38
CA GLU A 31 15.54 -2.02 -2.37
C GLU A 31 14.79 -2.81 -1.27
N GLY A 32 14.66 -4.14 -1.43
CA GLY A 32 14.11 -5.02 -0.40
C GLY A 32 12.74 -5.64 -0.72
N LEU A 33 12.21 -5.47 -1.94
CA LEU A 33 10.98 -6.19 -2.33
C LEU A 33 11.20 -7.71 -2.25
N THR A 34 10.19 -8.43 -1.82
CA THR A 34 10.23 -9.90 -1.75
C THR A 34 10.31 -10.55 -3.12
N GLN A 35 9.68 -9.88 -4.14
CA GLN A 35 9.61 -10.40 -5.49
C GLN A 35 9.24 -9.26 -6.47
N PRO A 36 9.77 -9.24 -7.72
CA PRO A 36 9.57 -8.11 -8.63
C PRO A 36 8.15 -8.01 -9.22
N SER A 37 7.36 -9.09 -9.19
CA SER A 37 5.98 -9.04 -9.67
C SER A 37 5.05 -8.50 -8.61
N VAL A 38 4.79 -7.20 -8.67
CA VAL A 38 3.82 -6.51 -7.80
C VAL A 38 2.42 -6.72 -8.38
N MET A 39 1.52 -7.30 -7.58
CA MET A 39 0.14 -7.63 -7.96
C MET A 39 -0.86 -6.58 -7.46
N SER A 40 -0.55 -5.93 -6.34
CA SER A 40 -1.40 -4.90 -5.74
C SER A 40 -0.57 -3.82 -5.06
N ILE A 41 -1.08 -2.59 -5.08
CA ILE A 41 -0.44 -1.42 -4.48
C ILE A 41 -1.51 -0.61 -3.74
N HIS A 42 -1.18 -0.14 -2.55
CA HIS A 42 -2.04 0.72 -1.77
C HIS A 42 -1.20 1.76 -0.99
N GLN A 43 -1.65 3.01 -0.97
CA GLN A 43 -1.09 4.03 -0.09
C GLN A 43 -2.03 4.22 1.10
N ASP A 44 -1.52 3.99 2.31
CA ASP A 44 -2.32 4.14 3.53
C ASP A 44 -2.46 5.61 3.96
N GLN A 45 -3.36 5.85 4.92
CA GLN A 45 -3.63 7.21 5.47
C GLN A 45 -2.41 7.86 6.12
N LEU A 46 -1.37 7.08 6.47
CA LEU A 46 -0.10 7.57 6.98
C LEU A 46 0.89 7.91 5.85
N GLY A 47 0.50 7.72 4.59
CA GLY A 47 1.32 7.96 3.41
C GLY A 47 2.34 6.85 3.11
N ARG A 48 2.31 5.72 3.82
CA ARG A 48 3.17 4.56 3.55
C ARG A 48 2.62 3.79 2.35
N MET A 49 3.49 3.12 1.61
CA MET A 49 3.11 2.33 0.44
C MET A 49 3.16 0.84 0.77
N TRP A 50 2.08 0.15 0.51
CA TRP A 50 1.96 -1.30 0.63
C TRP A 50 2.03 -1.94 -0.75
N PHE A 51 2.87 -2.94 -0.89
CA PHE A 51 3.02 -3.71 -2.13
C PHE A 51 2.71 -5.18 -1.85
N GLY A 52 1.70 -5.68 -2.52
CA GLY A 52 1.42 -7.10 -2.58
C GLY A 52 2.17 -7.72 -3.75
N THR A 53 2.99 -8.72 -3.48
CA THR A 53 3.74 -9.46 -4.48
C THR A 53 3.26 -10.92 -4.53
N ARG A 54 3.85 -11.72 -5.42
CA ARG A 54 3.63 -13.17 -5.41
C ARG A 54 4.30 -13.91 -4.26
N GLU A 55 5.15 -13.23 -3.50
CA GLU A 55 5.90 -13.81 -2.38
C GLU A 55 5.80 -12.97 -1.10
N GLY A 56 4.63 -12.37 -0.87
CA GLY A 56 4.33 -11.71 0.39
C GLY A 56 4.01 -10.22 0.30
N ILE A 57 3.84 -9.66 1.49
CA ILE A 57 3.46 -8.28 1.75
C ILE A 57 4.73 -7.47 1.97
N ASN A 58 4.79 -6.27 1.40
CA ASN A 58 5.90 -5.33 1.57
C ASN A 58 5.35 -3.96 1.97
N LEU A 59 5.98 -3.34 2.95
CA LEU A 59 5.66 -2.00 3.42
C LEU A 59 6.85 -1.07 3.19
N TYR A 60 6.65 0.01 2.45
CA TYR A 60 7.63 1.07 2.26
C TYR A 60 7.21 2.31 3.06
N ASP A 61 8.04 2.74 3.98
CA ASP A 61 7.82 3.88 4.88
C ASP A 61 8.37 5.22 4.36
N GLY A 62 8.83 5.25 3.10
CA GLY A 62 9.51 6.39 2.49
C GLY A 62 11.04 6.27 2.54
N LYS A 63 11.61 5.37 3.34
CA LYS A 63 13.04 5.16 3.53
C LYS A 63 13.47 3.73 3.19
N GLN A 64 12.79 2.76 3.78
CA GLN A 64 13.14 1.35 3.68
C GLN A 64 11.89 0.49 3.42
N ILE A 65 12.14 -0.73 2.96
CA ILE A 65 11.09 -1.74 2.77
C ILE A 65 11.18 -2.75 3.91
N THR A 66 10.04 -2.97 4.57
CA THR A 66 9.84 -4.07 5.50
C THR A 66 9.07 -5.16 4.78
N ALA A 67 9.68 -6.34 4.64
CA ALA A 67 9.06 -7.48 3.99
C ALA A 67 8.41 -8.41 5.03
N PHE A 68 7.12 -8.69 4.83
CA PHE A 68 6.35 -9.65 5.62
C PHE A 68 6.16 -10.91 4.78
N LYS A 69 6.95 -11.93 5.05
CA LYS A 69 6.86 -13.24 4.43
C LYS A 69 7.13 -14.32 5.47
N GLY A 70 6.55 -15.49 5.26
CA GLY A 70 6.68 -16.59 6.21
C GLY A 70 5.52 -16.63 7.20
N TRP A 71 5.71 -17.37 8.28
CA TRP A 71 4.71 -17.55 9.33
C TRP A 71 4.72 -16.38 10.30
N CYS A 72 3.55 -15.79 10.56
CA CYS A 72 3.36 -14.86 11.66
C CYS A 72 2.33 -15.38 12.66
N ASN A 73 2.48 -15.00 13.92
CA ASN A 73 1.49 -15.29 14.94
C ASN A 73 0.33 -14.30 14.81
N ALA A 74 -0.89 -14.83 14.77
CA ALA A 74 -2.07 -14.00 14.80
C ALA A 74 -2.44 -13.64 16.24
N SER A 75 -2.84 -12.39 16.47
CA SER A 75 -3.23 -11.92 17.81
C SER A 75 -4.46 -12.64 18.38
N ASN A 76 -5.36 -13.12 17.52
CA ASN A 76 -6.65 -13.71 17.92
C ASN A 76 -6.92 -15.10 17.32
N ASP A 77 -5.98 -15.69 16.61
CA ASP A 77 -6.11 -17.03 16.02
C ASP A 77 -5.00 -17.91 16.57
N SER A 78 -5.33 -19.10 17.03
CA SER A 78 -4.36 -20.07 17.54
C SER A 78 -3.48 -20.68 16.45
N ALA A 79 -3.80 -20.48 15.17
CA ALA A 79 -3.04 -20.99 14.04
C ALA A 79 -2.18 -19.89 13.42
N PRO A 80 -0.88 -20.13 13.16
CA PRO A 80 -0.02 -19.21 12.45
C PRO A 80 -0.58 -18.87 11.06
N ILE A 81 -0.33 -17.64 10.61
CA ILE A 81 -0.71 -17.15 9.29
C ILE A 81 0.53 -17.16 8.39
N TRP A 82 0.41 -17.77 7.22
CA TRP A 82 1.44 -17.69 6.19
C TRP A 82 1.25 -16.44 5.33
N LEU A 83 2.23 -15.54 5.33
CA LEU A 83 2.19 -14.27 4.57
C LEU A 83 3.03 -14.28 3.30
N GLY A 84 3.71 -15.40 3.00
CA GLY A 84 4.66 -15.51 1.90
C GLY A 84 4.06 -15.94 0.56
N ASN A 85 2.74 -15.85 0.41
CA ASN A 85 2.03 -16.22 -0.82
C ASN A 85 1.58 -14.98 -1.62
N GLU A 86 0.86 -15.21 -2.73
CA GLU A 86 0.40 -14.16 -3.61
C GLU A 86 -0.60 -13.23 -2.91
N VAL A 87 -0.30 -11.93 -2.94
CA VAL A 87 -1.13 -10.87 -2.38
C VAL A 87 -1.80 -10.12 -3.51
N SER A 88 -3.01 -10.51 -3.84
CA SER A 88 -3.75 -10.03 -5.01
C SER A 88 -4.56 -8.77 -4.78
N SER A 89 -4.87 -8.42 -3.53
CA SER A 89 -5.64 -7.23 -3.18
C SER A 89 -5.18 -6.62 -1.86
N ILE A 90 -5.19 -5.28 -1.79
CA ILE A 90 -4.89 -4.51 -0.59
C ILE A 90 -5.91 -3.39 -0.50
N VAL A 91 -6.58 -3.26 0.63
CA VAL A 91 -7.54 -2.17 0.91
C VAL A 91 -7.41 -1.69 2.34
N GLU A 92 -7.93 -0.53 2.64
CA GLU A 92 -7.88 0.12 3.95
C GLU A 92 -9.29 0.49 4.42
N ASP A 93 -9.57 0.33 5.71
CA ASP A 93 -10.81 0.81 6.32
C ASP A 93 -10.66 2.26 6.85
N LYS A 94 -11.76 2.84 7.35
CA LYS A 94 -11.75 4.20 7.94
C LYS A 94 -10.90 4.33 9.18
N GLN A 95 -10.62 3.23 9.86
CA GLN A 95 -9.80 3.17 11.06
C GLN A 95 -8.32 3.07 10.72
N GLY A 96 -7.96 2.93 9.44
CA GLY A 96 -6.59 2.77 8.97
C GLY A 96 -6.08 1.33 9.02
N ASN A 97 -6.94 0.33 9.30
CA ASN A 97 -6.52 -1.06 9.23
C ASN A 97 -6.39 -1.50 7.77
N ILE A 98 -5.37 -2.27 7.47
CA ILE A 98 -5.11 -2.75 6.12
C ILE A 98 -5.56 -4.21 6.00
N PHE A 99 -6.25 -4.50 4.92
CA PHE A 99 -6.73 -5.85 4.61
C PHE A 99 -6.08 -6.35 3.33
N PHE A 100 -5.59 -7.56 3.39
CA PHE A 100 -4.90 -8.24 2.29
C PHE A 100 -5.67 -9.49 1.89
N LEU A 101 -5.80 -9.73 0.59
CA LEU A 101 -6.14 -11.04 0.09
C LEU A 101 -4.84 -11.79 -0.21
N VAL A 102 -4.51 -12.75 0.64
CA VAL A 102 -3.33 -13.62 0.52
C VAL A 102 -3.81 -15.00 0.11
N ASP A 103 -3.56 -15.40 -1.13
CA ASP A 103 -4.23 -16.53 -1.79
C ASP A 103 -5.77 -16.41 -1.66
N ASP A 104 -6.36 -17.27 -0.82
CA ASP A 104 -7.79 -17.30 -0.52
C ASP A 104 -8.12 -16.82 0.91
N ASP A 105 -7.15 -16.31 1.66
CA ASP A 105 -7.34 -15.85 3.04
C ASP A 105 -7.37 -14.33 3.11
N ILE A 106 -8.33 -13.77 3.86
CA ILE A 106 -8.35 -12.34 4.17
C ILE A 106 -7.62 -12.13 5.48
N ILE A 107 -6.54 -11.36 5.40
CA ILE A 107 -5.67 -11.02 6.51
C ILE A 107 -5.84 -9.54 6.83
N LYS A 108 -6.08 -9.22 8.10
CA LYS A 108 -6.09 -7.85 8.62
C LYS A 108 -4.74 -7.53 9.25
N PHE A 109 -4.20 -6.37 8.95
CA PHE A 109 -3.15 -5.71 9.71
C PHE A 109 -3.78 -4.58 10.52
N ASP A 110 -3.72 -4.68 11.83
CA ASP A 110 -4.22 -3.67 12.74
C ASP A 110 -3.16 -2.57 12.91
N ILE A 111 -3.51 -1.33 12.53
CA ILE A 111 -2.57 -0.22 12.48
C ILE A 111 -2.09 0.23 13.86
N GLN A 112 -2.88 0.01 14.90
CA GLN A 112 -2.55 0.45 16.26
C GLN A 112 -1.66 -0.54 16.99
N THR A 113 -1.91 -1.83 16.78
CA THR A 113 -1.16 -2.91 17.44
C THR A 113 -0.03 -3.45 16.58
N GLU A 114 -0.02 -3.11 15.29
CA GLU A 114 0.89 -3.64 14.27
C GLU A 114 0.88 -5.18 14.19
N GLN A 115 -0.30 -5.77 14.44
CA GLN A 115 -0.48 -7.21 14.45
C GLN A 115 -1.32 -7.68 13.27
N PHE A 116 -0.93 -8.84 12.73
CA PHE A 116 -1.75 -9.55 11.74
C PHE A 116 -2.77 -10.45 12.41
N SER A 117 -3.97 -10.52 11.83
CA SER A 117 -5.02 -11.46 12.20
C SER A 117 -5.75 -11.96 10.96
N ARG A 118 -6.26 -13.20 11.02
CA ARG A 118 -7.06 -13.75 9.93
C ARG A 118 -8.52 -13.38 10.14
N LEU A 119 -9.11 -12.69 9.15
CA LEU A 119 -10.52 -12.33 9.15
C LEU A 119 -11.39 -13.45 8.58
N SER A 120 -10.96 -14.04 7.45
CA SER A 120 -11.72 -15.08 6.74
C SER A 120 -10.81 -16.03 5.98
N LYS A 121 -11.29 -17.28 5.78
CA LYS A 121 -10.68 -18.29 4.91
C LYS A 121 -11.55 -18.54 3.69
N GLY A 122 -10.93 -18.82 2.53
CA GLY A 122 -11.62 -19.23 1.31
C GLY A 122 -12.39 -18.09 0.63
N SER A 123 -11.83 -16.90 0.59
CA SER A 123 -12.34 -15.77 -0.20
C SER A 123 -11.76 -15.84 -1.61
N ARG A 124 -12.64 -15.88 -2.63
CA ARG A 124 -12.21 -16.00 -4.04
C ARG A 124 -12.22 -14.68 -4.80
N ILE A 125 -12.61 -13.58 -4.16
CA ILE A 125 -12.77 -12.27 -4.80
C ILE A 125 -11.98 -11.23 -4.03
N PRO A 126 -11.39 -10.25 -4.74
CA PRO A 126 -10.69 -9.14 -4.12
C PRO A 126 -11.53 -8.49 -3.04
N VAL A 127 -10.89 -8.15 -1.95
CA VAL A 127 -11.49 -7.34 -0.88
C VAL A 127 -11.67 -5.92 -1.41
N LEU A 128 -12.81 -5.33 -1.15
CA LEU A 128 -13.12 -3.96 -1.55
C LEU A 128 -13.56 -3.17 -0.32
N THR A 129 -13.28 -1.88 -0.32
CA THR A 129 -13.85 -0.94 0.65
C THR A 129 -14.82 0.00 -0.05
N SER A 130 -15.96 0.31 0.61
CA SER A 130 -16.86 1.35 0.15
C SER A 130 -16.26 2.74 0.43
N LEU A 131 -16.84 3.79 -0.18
CA LEU A 131 -16.51 5.18 0.15
C LEU A 131 -16.78 5.50 1.63
N GLU A 132 -17.65 4.73 2.26
CA GLU A 132 -18.00 4.85 3.68
C GLU A 132 -17.07 4.02 4.58
N GLY A 133 -16.15 3.24 3.97
CA GLY A 133 -15.13 2.44 4.64
C GLY A 133 -15.61 1.08 5.13
N ASP A 134 -16.75 0.61 4.62
CA ASP A 134 -17.20 -0.76 4.86
C ASP A 134 -16.37 -1.73 4.04
N LEU A 135 -16.01 -2.85 4.66
CA LEU A 135 -15.26 -3.91 4.01
C LEU A 135 -16.22 -4.89 3.35
N TRP A 136 -16.07 -5.10 2.04
CA TRP A 136 -16.84 -6.05 1.26
C TRP A 136 -15.96 -7.18 0.77
N TYR A 137 -16.35 -8.41 1.02
CA TYR A 137 -15.65 -9.60 0.55
C TYR A 137 -16.61 -10.75 0.28
N MET A 138 -16.21 -11.66 -0.59
CA MET A 138 -16.99 -12.87 -0.83
C MET A 138 -16.35 -14.07 -0.14
N ARG A 139 -17.18 -14.82 0.54
CA ARG A 139 -16.82 -16.12 1.11
C ARG A 139 -17.72 -17.18 0.51
N ARG A 140 -17.14 -18.10 -0.26
CA ARG A 140 -17.87 -19.07 -1.07
C ARG A 140 -18.83 -18.35 -2.04
N ASP A 141 -20.15 -18.48 -1.83
CA ASP A 141 -21.18 -17.89 -2.69
C ASP A 141 -21.95 -16.77 -1.99
N SER A 142 -21.44 -16.22 -0.90
CA SER A 142 -22.09 -15.18 -0.10
C SER A 142 -21.22 -13.93 0.01
N LEU A 143 -21.84 -12.78 -0.17
CA LEU A 143 -21.24 -11.46 0.02
C LEU A 143 -21.35 -11.05 1.50
N PHE A 144 -20.31 -10.51 2.07
CA PHE A 144 -20.21 -10.01 3.44
C PHE A 144 -19.68 -8.59 3.45
#